data_c813fc24979d5b9e83b100d9c8c64d79
#
_entry.id   c813fc24979d5b9e83b100d9c8c64d79
#
_cell.length_a   1.000
_cell.length_b   1.000
_cell.length_c   1.000
_cell.angle_alpha   90.00
_cell.angle_beta   90.00
_cell.angle_gamma   90.00
#
_symmetry.space_group_name_H-M   'P 1'
#
loop_
_entity.id
_entity.type
_entity.pdbx_description
1 polymer ?
#
loop_
_entity_poly.entity_id
_entity_poly.type
_entity_poly.pdbx_seq_one_letter_code
_entity_poly.pdbx_strand_id
1 'polypeptide(L)'
;MKGPHQWRSVSEVFSTPRRLERSVPCANLTTIFFGRCRLTLLSLMRPGSRAPKRPDTEFSVEREIVLQLPTITRLTAALAAAFVLAGSASAFTISDIRVEGLTRTEPGTVFSHLPFRAGDEYTAEKGVRAIRSLYQSGLFRDVSLTQDGDVVVVHVMERPAVATIETHGIKAFDKDAVEKSLRDVGLAEGRIFDNATLTRADQELRRQYLARGYYGASVKTTVTPLERNRVRITVNVDEGSASSIASIRITGNHLYDSDDLLDLMQLGTPNWFSWYTKRDLYSREKLAADLETIRSFYMNQGYLDFKIDSVQVSVAPDKSCLLYTSP
;
A
#
# COMPACT_ATOMS: atom_id res chain seq x y z
N MET A 1 -47.56 0.66 17.83
CA MET A 1 -47.34 -0.28 16.73
C MET A 1 -46.00 0.08 16.08
N LYS A 2 -44.91 -0.64 16.42
CA LYS A 2 -43.57 -0.45 15.85
C LYS A 2 -43.42 -1.49 14.76
N GLY A 3 -43.11 -1.04 13.53
CA GLY A 3 -42.88 -1.89 12.37
C GLY A 3 -41.59 -2.71 12.48
N PRO A 4 -41.44 -3.78 11.73
CA PRO A 4 -40.30 -4.69 11.83
C PRO A 4 -39.02 -4.02 11.33
N HIS A 5 -37.99 -4.02 12.18
CA HIS A 5 -36.66 -3.57 11.83
C HIS A 5 -36.02 -4.56 10.84
N GLN A 6 -35.66 -4.04 9.68
CA GLN A 6 -35.02 -4.77 8.59
C GLN A 6 -33.53 -5.04 8.94
N TRP A 7 -33.20 -6.28 9.25
CA TRP A 7 -31.85 -6.74 9.54
C TRP A 7 -31.02 -6.80 8.25
N ARG A 8 -29.89 -6.09 8.21
CA ARG A 8 -28.85 -6.32 7.20
C ARG A 8 -27.86 -7.34 7.77
N SER A 9 -27.92 -8.55 7.27
CA SER A 9 -26.93 -9.58 7.54
C SER A 9 -25.66 -9.29 6.72
N VAL A 10 -24.56 -8.97 7.37
CA VAL A 10 -23.24 -9.04 6.78
C VAL A 10 -22.67 -10.41 7.15
N SER A 11 -22.91 -11.40 6.29
CA SER A 11 -22.35 -12.74 6.43
C SER A 11 -20.89 -12.70 5.96
N GLU A 12 -19.95 -12.58 6.88
CA GLU A 12 -18.54 -12.91 6.62
C GLU A 12 -18.36 -14.42 6.78
N VAL A 13 -18.38 -15.14 5.66
CA VAL A 13 -18.03 -16.54 5.60
C VAL A 13 -16.49 -16.64 5.60
N PHE A 14 -15.92 -17.28 6.60
CA PHE A 14 -14.53 -17.67 6.61
C PHE A 14 -14.31 -18.79 5.58
N SER A 15 -13.92 -18.42 4.37
CA SER A 15 -13.41 -19.36 3.36
C SER A 15 -11.95 -19.12 3.13
N THR A 16 -11.16 -20.18 3.27
CA THR A 16 -9.77 -20.27 2.83
C THR A 16 -9.61 -19.83 1.37
N PRO A 17 -8.51 -19.16 0.99
CA PRO A 17 -8.35 -18.65 -0.37
C PRO A 17 -8.11 -19.78 -1.36
N ARG A 18 -9.13 -20.14 -2.16
CA ARG A 18 -8.92 -20.82 -3.44
C ARG A 18 -8.49 -19.78 -4.46
N ARG A 19 -7.31 -19.99 -5.00
CA ARG A 19 -6.77 -19.32 -6.18
C ARG A 19 -7.77 -19.44 -7.34
N LEU A 20 -8.36 -18.32 -7.78
CA LEU A 20 -9.10 -18.21 -9.01
C LEU A 20 -8.46 -17.10 -9.85
N GLU A 21 -7.70 -17.54 -10.85
CA GLU A 21 -7.39 -16.75 -12.03
C GLU A 21 -8.69 -16.36 -12.71
N ARG A 22 -8.99 -15.08 -12.82
CA ARG A 22 -9.92 -14.54 -13.82
C ARG A 22 -9.43 -13.19 -14.31
N SER A 23 -9.21 -13.19 -15.59
CA SER A 23 -9.03 -12.09 -16.52
C SER A 23 -9.93 -10.88 -16.23
N VAL A 24 -9.30 -9.70 -16.11
CA VAL A 24 -9.94 -8.38 -16.10
C VAL A 24 -9.85 -7.81 -17.51
N PRO A 25 -10.93 -7.29 -18.11
CA PRO A 25 -10.84 -6.61 -19.39
C PRO A 25 -10.27 -5.20 -19.21
N CYS A 26 -9.20 -4.91 -19.94
CA CYS A 26 -8.63 -3.58 -20.08
C CYS A 26 -9.59 -2.65 -20.84
N ALA A 27 -9.91 -1.52 -20.22
CA ALA A 27 -10.44 -0.36 -20.91
C ALA A 27 -9.48 0.82 -20.74
N ASN A 28 -8.98 1.29 -21.88
CA ASN A 28 -8.44 2.62 -22.18
C ASN A 28 -7.36 3.24 -21.30
N LEU A 29 -6.12 3.16 -21.79
CA LEU A 29 -5.14 4.25 -21.64
C LEU A 29 -4.35 4.36 -22.94
N THR A 30 -4.56 5.48 -23.62
CA THR A 30 -3.80 5.94 -24.77
C THR A 30 -2.39 6.30 -24.30
N THR A 31 -1.41 5.53 -24.72
CA THR A 31 0.00 5.93 -24.60
C THR A 31 0.71 5.57 -25.91
N ILE A 32 1.15 6.61 -26.57
CA ILE A 32 1.97 6.60 -27.77
C ILE A 32 3.32 5.96 -27.43
N PHE A 33 3.61 4.82 -28.05
CA PHE A 33 4.97 4.27 -28.06
C PHE A 33 5.35 3.90 -29.49
N PHE A 34 6.36 4.61 -29.99
CA PHE A 34 7.13 4.29 -31.18
C PHE A 34 8.01 3.05 -30.92
N GLY A 35 8.00 2.10 -31.82
CA GLY A 35 9.17 1.29 -31.96
C GLY A 35 8.96 -0.20 -32.19
N ARG A 36 9.25 -0.59 -33.43
CA ARG A 36 9.67 -1.92 -33.95
C ARG A 36 8.58 -2.97 -34.20
N CYS A 37 8.08 -2.86 -35.41
CA CYS A 37 7.45 -3.94 -36.16
C CYS A 37 8.48 -5.06 -36.45
N ARG A 38 8.26 -6.25 -35.91
CA ARG A 38 8.89 -7.49 -36.36
C ARG A 38 7.77 -8.38 -36.90
N LEU A 39 7.69 -8.45 -38.21
CA LEU A 39 6.83 -9.40 -38.93
C LEU A 39 7.33 -10.83 -38.64
N THR A 40 6.48 -11.63 -38.04
CA THR A 40 6.57 -13.09 -38.12
C THR A 40 5.25 -13.60 -38.72
N LEU A 41 5.33 -14.00 -39.99
CA LEU A 41 4.30 -14.74 -40.68
C LEU A 41 4.20 -16.14 -40.05
N LEU A 42 3.05 -16.48 -39.51
CA LEU A 42 2.66 -17.87 -39.24
C LEU A 42 1.48 -18.22 -40.09
N SER A 43 1.79 -19.11 -41.04
CA SER A 43 0.93 -19.78 -41.99
C SER A 43 -0.11 -20.65 -41.29
N LEU A 44 -1.39 -20.43 -41.57
CA LEU A 44 -2.45 -21.39 -41.31
C LEU A 44 -2.89 -21.99 -42.66
N MET A 45 -2.45 -23.20 -42.92
CA MET A 45 -2.95 -24.05 -43.99
C MET A 45 -4.35 -24.56 -43.67
N ARG A 46 -5.27 -24.41 -44.64
CA ARG A 46 -6.44 -25.28 -44.84
C ARG A 46 -6.43 -25.79 -46.28
N PRO A 47 -6.71 -27.09 -46.55
CA PRO A 47 -6.61 -27.68 -47.85
C PRO A 47 -7.94 -27.63 -48.62
N GLY A 48 -7.83 -27.51 -49.92
CA GLY A 48 -8.91 -27.88 -50.84
C GLY A 48 -9.18 -26.93 -51.98
N SER A 49 -8.73 -27.33 -53.14
CA SER A 49 -9.31 -27.35 -54.47
C SER A 49 -8.53 -26.62 -55.55
N ARG A 50 -8.15 -27.49 -56.50
CA ARG A 50 -8.06 -27.33 -57.97
C ARG A 50 -7.25 -26.15 -58.52
N ALA A 51 -6.17 -26.55 -59.19
CA ALA A 51 -5.42 -25.78 -60.18
C ALA A 51 -6.24 -25.43 -61.44
N PRO A 52 -5.96 -24.32 -62.09
CA PRO A 52 -5.81 -24.28 -63.50
C PRO A 52 -4.46 -23.71 -63.98
N LYS A 53 -4.01 -24.35 -65.04
CA LYS A 53 -3.04 -24.13 -66.09
C LYS A 53 -2.41 -22.72 -66.20
N ARG A 54 -1.08 -22.77 -66.41
CA ARG A 54 -0.22 -21.69 -66.92
C ARG A 54 -0.57 -21.35 -68.35
N PRO A 55 -0.28 -20.11 -68.76
CA PRO A 55 0.44 -19.91 -70.00
C PRO A 55 1.77 -19.23 -69.80
N ASP A 56 2.74 -19.72 -70.53
CA ASP A 56 4.07 -19.26 -70.72
C ASP A 56 4.09 -17.89 -71.41
N THR A 57 4.71 -16.91 -70.83
CA THR A 57 5.26 -15.76 -71.57
C THR A 57 6.57 -15.34 -70.91
N GLU A 58 7.66 -15.73 -71.60
CA GLU A 58 8.97 -15.12 -71.49
C GLU A 58 8.86 -13.61 -71.69
N PHE A 59 9.34 -12.86 -70.79
CA PHE A 59 9.70 -11.46 -71.02
C PHE A 59 11.06 -11.18 -70.39
N SER A 60 12.07 -11.19 -71.26
CA SER A 60 13.39 -10.71 -71.05
C SER A 60 13.36 -9.19 -70.76
N VAL A 61 13.72 -8.81 -69.57
CA VAL A 61 14.21 -7.44 -69.30
C VAL A 61 15.50 -7.56 -68.48
N GLU A 62 16.56 -7.80 -69.24
CA GLU A 62 17.92 -7.48 -68.79
C GLU A 62 18.22 -6.01 -69.05
N ARG A 63 18.93 -5.44 -68.04
CA ARG A 63 19.63 -4.16 -68.10
C ARG A 63 18.78 -2.89 -67.99
N GLU A 64 18.68 -2.40 -66.77
CA GLU A 64 18.98 -0.97 -66.44
C GLU A 64 18.70 -0.63 -64.97
N ILE A 65 19.38 -1.27 -64.02
CA ILE A 65 19.41 -0.76 -62.63
C ILE A 65 20.83 -0.91 -62.06
N VAL A 66 21.77 -0.22 -62.63
CA VAL A 66 23.15 -0.15 -62.08
C VAL A 66 23.74 1.26 -62.14
N LEU A 67 23.01 2.30 -61.94
CA LEU A 67 23.65 3.64 -61.97
C LEU A 67 23.07 4.72 -60.99
N GLN A 68 22.39 4.35 -59.93
CA GLN A 68 21.95 5.37 -58.97
C GLN A 68 22.26 5.07 -57.48
N LEU A 69 23.22 4.18 -57.16
CA LEU A 69 23.60 3.86 -55.78
C LEU A 69 24.61 4.80 -55.08
N PRO A 70 25.32 5.71 -55.67
CA PRO A 70 26.31 6.50 -54.96
C PRO A 70 25.75 7.72 -54.18
N THR A 71 24.52 8.18 -54.51
CA THR A 71 23.97 9.36 -53.82
C THR A 71 23.21 9.04 -52.52
N ILE A 72 22.54 7.88 -52.47
CA ILE A 72 21.79 7.47 -51.23
C ILE A 72 22.78 7.06 -50.11
N THR A 73 23.88 6.38 -50.44
CA THR A 73 24.91 6.00 -49.46
C THR A 73 25.65 7.23 -48.87
N ARG A 74 25.79 8.30 -49.63
CA ARG A 74 26.41 9.54 -49.13
C ARG A 74 25.45 10.34 -48.22
N LEU A 75 24.15 10.32 -48.49
CA LEU A 75 23.13 10.93 -47.63
C LEU A 75 22.95 10.17 -46.29
N THR A 76 22.96 8.84 -46.31
CA THR A 76 22.88 8.04 -45.09
C THR A 76 24.11 8.13 -44.22
N ALA A 77 25.28 8.22 -44.81
CA ALA A 77 26.55 8.45 -44.07
C ALA A 77 26.60 9.85 -43.45
N ALA A 78 26.09 10.89 -44.14
CA ALA A 78 26.01 12.25 -43.59
C ALA A 78 25.00 12.36 -42.45
N LEU A 79 23.84 11.65 -42.54
CA LEU A 79 22.85 11.61 -41.46
C LEU A 79 23.36 10.82 -40.25
N ALA A 80 24.09 9.72 -40.45
CA ALA A 80 24.72 8.97 -39.36
C ALA A 80 25.83 9.75 -38.67
N ALA A 81 26.63 10.52 -39.41
CA ALA A 81 27.67 11.39 -38.85
C ALA A 81 27.05 12.58 -38.05
N ALA A 82 25.91 13.14 -38.48
CA ALA A 82 25.19 14.17 -37.74
C ALA A 82 24.57 13.65 -36.44
N PHE A 83 24.23 12.35 -36.36
CA PHE A 83 23.65 11.77 -35.15
C PHE A 83 24.72 11.44 -34.07
N VAL A 84 25.98 11.22 -34.48
CA VAL A 84 27.11 10.97 -33.57
C VAL A 84 27.59 12.27 -32.88
N LEU A 85 27.32 13.44 -33.47
CA LEU A 85 27.71 14.74 -32.92
C LEU A 85 26.71 15.34 -31.91
N ALA A 86 25.56 14.72 -31.71
CA ALA A 86 24.49 15.25 -30.83
C ALA A 86 24.57 14.76 -29.37
N GLY A 87 25.64 14.05 -28.98
CA GLY A 87 25.74 13.40 -27.66
C GLY A 87 26.88 13.88 -26.78
N SER A 88 27.38 15.10 -26.92
CA SER A 88 28.31 15.67 -25.95
C SER A 88 27.59 16.07 -24.70
N ALA A 89 27.45 15.16 -23.71
CA ALA A 89 27.18 15.54 -22.35
C ALA A 89 28.29 16.48 -21.89
N SER A 90 28.02 17.79 -21.85
CA SER A 90 28.98 18.81 -21.43
C SER A 90 29.32 18.55 -19.97
N ALA A 91 30.46 17.92 -19.71
CA ALA A 91 31.09 17.92 -18.41
C ALA A 91 31.71 19.32 -18.20
N PHE A 92 31.43 19.95 -17.05
CA PHE A 92 32.00 21.22 -16.65
C PHE A 92 32.63 21.12 -15.27
N THR A 93 33.63 21.95 -14.97
CA THR A 93 34.25 22.01 -13.65
C THR A 93 33.41 22.86 -12.73
N ILE A 94 33.01 22.32 -11.60
CA ILE A 94 32.21 23.02 -10.58
C ILE A 94 33.06 24.09 -9.91
N SER A 95 32.71 25.36 -10.07
CA SER A 95 33.37 26.46 -9.37
C SER A 95 32.86 26.62 -7.95
N ASP A 96 31.54 26.46 -7.74
CA ASP A 96 30.90 26.58 -6.44
C ASP A 96 29.63 25.75 -6.39
N ILE A 97 29.17 25.46 -5.14
CA ILE A 97 27.89 24.73 -4.90
C ILE A 97 27.04 25.59 -3.99
N ARG A 98 25.87 25.99 -4.48
CA ARG A 98 24.89 26.75 -3.72
C ARG A 98 23.72 25.84 -3.31
N VAL A 99 23.26 25.95 -2.07
CA VAL A 99 22.09 25.23 -1.57
C VAL A 99 21.00 26.20 -1.24
N GLU A 100 19.81 25.98 -1.79
CA GLU A 100 18.63 26.82 -1.60
C GLU A 100 17.45 26.01 -1.05
N GLY A 101 16.59 26.67 -0.25
CA GLY A 101 15.37 26.05 0.31
C GLY A 101 15.55 25.42 1.69
N LEU A 102 16.72 25.56 2.32
CA LEU A 102 16.96 25.11 3.68
C LEU A 102 16.24 26.05 4.67
N THR A 103 15.59 25.43 5.67
CA THR A 103 14.87 26.14 6.74
C THR A 103 15.39 25.75 8.11
N ARG A 104 15.73 24.48 8.30
CA ARG A 104 16.12 23.88 9.56
C ARG A 104 17.45 23.12 9.46
N THR A 105 17.69 22.48 8.34
CA THR A 105 18.90 21.67 8.09
C THR A 105 20.07 22.59 7.78
N GLU A 106 21.24 22.29 8.31
CA GLU A 106 22.46 23.02 7.97
C GLU A 106 22.97 22.64 6.57
N PRO A 107 23.54 23.58 5.80
CA PRO A 107 24.09 23.31 4.47
C PRO A 107 25.12 22.18 4.48
N GLY A 108 25.92 22.04 5.54
CA GLY A 108 26.91 20.97 5.71
C GLY A 108 26.31 19.56 5.61
N THR A 109 25.07 19.39 6.06
CA THR A 109 24.36 18.11 5.93
C THR A 109 24.09 17.79 4.45
N VAL A 110 23.69 18.77 3.65
CA VAL A 110 23.49 18.57 2.20
C VAL A 110 24.83 18.22 1.53
N PHE A 111 25.89 18.97 1.82
CA PHE A 111 27.22 18.71 1.26
C PHE A 111 27.75 17.32 1.59
N SER A 112 27.45 16.77 2.76
CA SER A 112 27.89 15.42 3.15
C SER A 112 27.23 14.31 2.30
N HIS A 113 26.08 14.59 1.67
CA HIS A 113 25.37 13.68 0.80
C HIS A 113 25.68 13.86 -0.70
N LEU A 114 26.44 14.88 -1.06
CA LEU A 114 26.83 15.11 -2.46
C LEU A 114 28.08 14.27 -2.83
N PRO A 115 28.08 13.58 -3.99
CA PRO A 115 29.20 12.80 -4.49
C PRO A 115 30.23 13.65 -5.23
N PHE A 116 30.19 14.98 -5.11
CA PHE A 116 31.06 15.95 -5.74
C PHE A 116 31.31 17.17 -4.86
N ARG A 117 32.37 17.90 -5.12
CA ARG A 117 32.76 19.13 -4.42
C ARG A 117 33.13 20.22 -5.44
N ALA A 118 33.30 21.44 -4.95
CA ALA A 118 33.90 22.51 -5.76
C ALA A 118 35.31 22.09 -6.26
N GLY A 119 35.59 22.29 -7.53
CA GLY A 119 36.79 21.82 -8.23
C GLY A 119 36.60 20.48 -8.96
N ASP A 120 35.56 19.72 -8.68
CA ASP A 120 35.30 18.46 -9.38
C ASP A 120 34.64 18.69 -10.74
N GLU A 121 34.81 17.72 -11.63
CA GLU A 121 34.06 17.66 -12.89
C GLU A 121 32.65 17.19 -12.66
N TYR A 122 31.66 17.96 -13.09
CA TYR A 122 30.23 17.60 -13.02
C TYR A 122 29.85 16.70 -14.20
N THR A 123 29.20 15.60 -13.90
CA THR A 123 28.58 14.72 -14.89
C THR A 123 27.13 14.46 -14.53
N ALA A 124 26.27 14.19 -15.51
CA ALA A 124 24.88 13.86 -15.29
C ALA A 124 24.70 12.67 -14.32
N GLU A 125 25.60 11.69 -14.37
CA GLU A 125 25.59 10.54 -13.45
C GLU A 125 25.84 10.94 -12.00
N LYS A 126 26.79 11.88 -11.77
CA LYS A 126 27.05 12.42 -10.42
C LYS A 126 25.83 13.20 -9.91
N GLY A 127 25.15 13.95 -10.78
CA GLY A 127 23.90 14.63 -10.45
C GLY A 127 22.79 13.67 -10.01
N VAL A 128 22.57 12.60 -10.77
CA VAL A 128 21.58 11.57 -10.42
C VAL A 128 21.92 10.89 -9.10
N ARG A 129 23.20 10.59 -8.85
CA ARG A 129 23.66 10.02 -7.58
C ARG A 129 23.44 10.98 -6.41
N ALA A 130 23.70 12.28 -6.60
CA ALA A 130 23.44 13.31 -5.60
C ALA A 130 21.96 13.37 -5.20
N ILE A 131 21.08 13.47 -6.19
CA ILE A 131 19.63 13.48 -5.97
C ILE A 131 19.20 12.23 -5.21
N ARG A 132 19.65 11.05 -5.64
CA ARG A 132 19.33 9.78 -4.97
C ARG A 132 19.81 9.74 -3.52
N SER A 133 21.03 10.18 -3.25
CA SER A 133 21.62 10.23 -1.91
C SER A 133 20.83 11.17 -0.99
N LEU A 134 20.45 12.35 -1.49
CA LEU A 134 19.65 13.32 -0.75
C LEU A 134 18.24 12.80 -0.47
N TYR A 135 17.57 12.13 -1.42
CA TYR A 135 16.29 11.46 -1.15
C TYR A 135 16.40 10.31 -0.14
N GLN A 136 17.48 9.52 -0.21
CA GLN A 136 17.72 8.41 0.72
C GLN A 136 17.96 8.89 2.16
N SER A 137 18.45 10.12 2.36
CA SER A 137 18.59 10.70 3.71
C SER A 137 17.25 10.83 4.44
N GLY A 138 16.12 10.84 3.71
CA GLY A 138 14.76 11.03 4.25
C GLY A 138 14.47 12.45 4.74
N LEU A 139 15.44 13.38 4.68
CA LEU A 139 15.30 14.76 5.16
C LEU A 139 14.47 15.64 4.23
N PHE A 140 14.49 15.33 2.93
CA PHE A 140 13.94 16.19 1.89
C PHE A 140 12.70 15.56 1.27
N ARG A 141 11.71 16.40 1.00
CA ARG A 141 10.50 16.04 0.26
C ARG A 141 10.74 16.14 -1.24
N ASP A 142 11.52 17.15 -1.65
CA ASP A 142 11.88 17.36 -3.04
C ASP A 142 13.33 17.84 -3.16
N VAL A 143 14.01 17.43 -4.23
CA VAL A 143 15.39 17.77 -4.53
C VAL A 143 15.53 17.95 -6.04
N SER A 144 16.02 19.10 -6.45
CA SER A 144 16.39 19.35 -7.84
C SER A 144 17.77 20.00 -7.93
N LEU A 145 18.47 19.74 -9.03
CA LEU A 145 19.77 20.33 -9.34
C LEU A 145 19.60 21.19 -10.59
N THR A 146 20.07 22.42 -10.51
CA THR A 146 20.16 23.32 -11.66
C THR A 146 21.61 23.79 -11.82
N GLN A 147 21.98 24.09 -13.06
CA GLN A 147 23.27 24.65 -13.39
C GLN A 147 23.10 26.15 -13.68
N ASP A 148 23.92 26.97 -13.02
CA ASP A 148 24.00 28.41 -13.26
C ASP A 148 25.47 28.74 -13.62
N GLY A 149 25.76 28.72 -14.92
CA GLY A 149 27.15 28.78 -15.39
C GLY A 149 27.99 27.59 -14.90
N ASP A 150 29.04 27.86 -14.12
CA ASP A 150 29.88 26.85 -13.50
C ASP A 150 29.48 26.53 -12.03
N VAL A 151 28.38 27.08 -11.57
CA VAL A 151 27.84 26.83 -10.23
C VAL A 151 26.73 25.78 -10.28
N VAL A 152 26.78 24.80 -9.37
CA VAL A 152 25.70 23.84 -9.18
C VAL A 152 24.78 24.35 -8.08
N VAL A 153 23.51 24.61 -8.41
CA VAL A 153 22.50 25.02 -7.43
C VAL A 153 21.65 23.81 -7.06
N VAL A 154 21.68 23.49 -5.77
CA VAL A 154 20.92 22.38 -5.17
C VAL A 154 19.67 22.98 -4.53
N HIS A 155 18.52 22.82 -5.16
CA HIS A 155 17.25 23.23 -4.57
C HIS A 155 16.68 22.07 -3.77
N VAL A 156 16.39 22.32 -2.50
CA VAL A 156 15.83 21.31 -1.61
C VAL A 156 14.55 21.82 -0.95
N MET A 157 13.60 20.92 -0.77
CA MET A 157 12.42 21.18 0.04
C MET A 157 12.45 20.21 1.22
N GLU A 158 12.65 20.74 2.42
CA GLU A 158 12.74 19.92 3.63
C GLU A 158 11.40 19.28 3.99
N ARG A 159 11.43 18.06 4.51
CA ARG A 159 10.26 17.46 5.18
C ARG A 159 10.03 18.16 6.51
N PRO A 160 8.77 18.48 6.88
CA PRO A 160 8.48 19.09 8.17
C PRO A 160 8.83 18.14 9.31
N ALA A 161 9.10 18.69 10.48
CA ALA A 161 9.28 17.92 11.71
C ALA A 161 8.02 17.98 12.57
N VAL A 162 7.73 16.90 13.27
CA VAL A 162 6.66 16.86 14.28
C VAL A 162 7.04 17.73 15.46
N ALA A 163 6.27 18.78 15.73
CA ALA A 163 6.46 19.65 16.88
C ALA A 163 5.79 19.09 18.14
N THR A 164 4.50 18.73 18.00
CA THR A 164 3.69 18.20 19.10
C THR A 164 2.68 17.18 18.55
N ILE A 165 2.33 16.22 19.38
CA ILE A 165 1.27 15.24 19.11
C ILE A 165 0.23 15.40 20.22
N GLU A 166 -0.99 15.78 19.85
CA GLU A 166 -2.12 15.94 20.76
C GLU A 166 -3.14 14.83 20.49
N THR A 167 -3.59 14.15 21.55
CA THR A 167 -4.59 13.09 21.46
C THR A 167 -5.84 13.48 22.23
N HIS A 168 -7.00 13.36 21.59
CA HIS A 168 -8.29 13.70 22.18
C HIS A 168 -9.30 12.56 22.02
N GLY A 169 -10.21 12.43 23.01
CA GLY A 169 -11.33 11.48 22.96
C GLY A 169 -10.97 10.04 23.35
N ILE A 170 -9.73 9.79 23.78
CA ILE A 170 -9.27 8.47 24.23
C ILE A 170 -9.66 8.25 25.69
N LYS A 171 -10.46 7.20 25.94
CA LYS A 171 -10.92 6.77 27.27
C LYS A 171 -10.68 5.29 27.53
N ALA A 172 -10.70 4.46 26.47
CA ALA A 172 -10.52 3.01 26.56
C ALA A 172 -9.07 2.56 26.76
N PHE A 173 -8.12 3.46 26.50
CA PHE A 173 -6.70 3.21 26.64
C PHE A 173 -6.06 4.22 27.59
N ASP A 174 -5.01 3.78 28.26
CA ASP A 174 -4.13 4.69 28.95
C ASP A 174 -3.36 5.59 27.96
N LYS A 175 -3.28 6.87 28.26
CA LYS A 175 -2.68 7.87 27.39
C LYS A 175 -1.21 7.56 27.10
N ASP A 176 -0.46 7.13 28.11
CA ASP A 176 0.96 6.80 27.97
C ASP A 176 1.17 5.59 27.06
N ALA A 177 0.25 4.60 27.13
CA ALA A 177 0.29 3.44 26.26
C ALA A 177 0.06 3.81 24.80
N VAL A 178 -0.88 4.73 24.52
CA VAL A 178 -1.14 5.24 23.18
C VAL A 178 0.05 6.03 22.65
N GLU A 179 0.62 6.93 23.43
CA GLU A 179 1.81 7.68 23.05
C GLU A 179 3.00 6.76 22.76
N LYS A 180 3.17 5.71 23.55
CA LYS A 180 4.20 4.69 23.30
C LYS A 180 3.95 3.99 21.98
N SER A 181 2.72 3.55 21.72
CA SER A 181 2.35 2.90 20.45
C SER A 181 2.61 3.81 19.25
N LEU A 182 2.29 5.09 19.32
CA LEU A 182 2.59 6.06 18.27
C LEU A 182 4.10 6.21 18.05
N ARG A 183 4.90 6.26 19.13
CA ARG A 183 6.38 6.30 19.04
C ARG A 183 6.96 5.04 18.40
N ASP A 184 6.43 3.87 18.72
CA ASP A 184 6.88 2.57 18.19
C ASP A 184 6.64 2.47 16.67
N VAL A 185 5.56 3.08 16.17
CA VAL A 185 5.27 3.20 14.74
C VAL A 185 6.16 4.24 14.04
N GLY A 186 6.89 5.07 14.82
CA GLY A 186 7.79 6.12 14.33
C GLY A 186 7.20 7.52 14.35
N LEU A 187 5.99 7.71 14.87
CA LEU A 187 5.35 9.00 15.03
C LEU A 187 5.71 9.57 16.42
N ALA A 188 6.73 10.43 16.48
CA ALA A 188 7.20 11.04 17.74
C ALA A 188 7.59 12.49 17.52
N GLU A 189 7.53 13.28 18.59
CA GLU A 189 8.00 14.67 18.59
C GLU A 189 9.47 14.77 18.20
N GLY A 190 9.84 15.78 17.45
CA GLY A 190 11.18 15.98 16.92
C GLY A 190 11.53 15.10 15.70
N ARG A 191 10.74 14.09 15.39
CA ARG A 191 10.94 13.25 14.20
C ARG A 191 10.46 13.96 12.94
N ILE A 192 11.01 13.52 11.80
CA ILE A 192 10.57 13.97 10.49
C ILE A 192 9.17 13.41 10.22
N PHE A 193 8.27 14.29 9.82
CA PHE A 193 6.91 13.92 9.47
C PHE A 193 6.86 13.26 8.09
N ASP A 194 6.18 12.11 8.03
CA ASP A 194 5.86 11.41 6.80
C ASP A 194 4.41 10.91 6.82
N ASN A 195 3.69 11.16 5.73
CA ASN A 195 2.30 10.74 5.60
C ASN A 195 2.11 9.22 5.69
N ALA A 196 3.09 8.44 5.23
CA ALA A 196 3.02 6.99 5.33
C ALA A 196 3.11 6.52 6.79
N THR A 197 3.92 7.19 7.61
CA THR A 197 4.01 6.91 9.05
C THR A 197 2.72 7.30 9.76
N LEU A 198 2.11 8.44 9.40
CA LEU A 198 0.82 8.85 9.94
C LEU A 198 -0.28 7.82 9.62
N THR A 199 -0.37 7.39 8.36
CA THR A 199 -1.36 6.39 7.95
C THR A 199 -1.19 5.07 8.71
N ARG A 200 0.06 4.64 8.94
CA ARG A 200 0.35 3.44 9.76
C ARG A 200 -0.08 3.61 11.21
N ALA A 201 0.15 4.79 11.79
CA ALA A 201 -0.28 5.12 13.15
C ALA A 201 -1.81 5.07 13.28
N ASP A 202 -2.54 5.68 12.33
CA ASP A 202 -4.00 5.65 12.30
C ASP A 202 -4.55 4.22 12.18
N GLN A 203 -3.94 3.40 11.32
CA GLN A 203 -4.32 2.00 11.14
C GLN A 203 -4.04 1.16 12.40
N GLU A 204 -2.91 1.39 13.06
CA GLU A 204 -2.56 0.69 14.30
C GLU A 204 -3.50 1.06 15.44
N LEU A 205 -3.80 2.34 15.64
CA LEU A 205 -4.79 2.76 16.62
C LEU A 205 -6.16 2.14 16.34
N ARG A 206 -6.62 2.18 15.09
CA ARG A 206 -7.88 1.55 14.70
C ARG A 206 -7.88 0.05 14.97
N ARG A 207 -6.79 -0.65 14.69
CA ARG A 207 -6.64 -2.09 14.97
C ARG A 207 -6.76 -2.36 16.47
N GLN A 208 -6.11 -1.55 17.32
CA GLN A 208 -6.18 -1.70 18.77
C GLN A 208 -7.59 -1.48 19.31
N TYR A 209 -8.34 -0.52 18.76
CA TYR A 209 -9.75 -0.33 19.10
C TYR A 209 -10.63 -1.52 18.68
N LEU A 210 -10.41 -2.03 17.45
CA LEU A 210 -11.13 -3.22 16.96
C LEU A 210 -10.84 -4.46 17.83
N ALA A 211 -9.58 -4.67 18.23
CA ALA A 211 -9.20 -5.78 19.10
C ALA A 211 -9.90 -5.74 20.45
N ARG A 212 -10.23 -4.54 20.95
CA ARG A 212 -10.99 -4.35 22.20
C ARG A 212 -12.52 -4.32 22.01
N GLY A 213 -13.01 -4.58 20.81
CA GLY A 213 -14.46 -4.62 20.53
C GLY A 213 -15.11 -3.27 20.20
N TYR A 214 -14.33 -2.22 19.97
CA TYR A 214 -14.83 -0.89 19.57
C TYR A 214 -14.98 -0.80 18.05
N TYR A 215 -15.94 -1.52 17.48
CA TYR A 215 -16.15 -1.58 16.02
C TYR A 215 -16.66 -0.27 15.40
N GLY A 216 -17.19 0.62 16.22
CA GLY A 216 -17.62 1.96 15.80
C GLY A 216 -16.57 3.04 15.99
N ALA A 217 -15.36 2.69 16.44
CA ALA A 217 -14.33 3.68 16.67
C ALA A 217 -13.88 4.37 15.37
N SER A 218 -13.80 5.68 15.42
CA SER A 218 -13.35 6.53 14.32
C SER A 218 -12.13 7.33 14.76
N VAL A 219 -11.02 7.17 14.04
CA VAL A 219 -9.80 7.93 14.25
C VAL A 219 -9.69 8.96 13.12
N LYS A 220 -9.59 10.24 13.50
CA LYS A 220 -9.43 11.37 12.57
C LYS A 220 -8.18 12.14 12.97
N THR A 221 -7.18 12.15 12.10
CA THR A 221 -5.94 12.88 12.33
C THR A 221 -5.89 14.13 11.49
N THR A 222 -5.55 15.24 12.11
CA THR A 222 -5.38 16.55 11.49
C THR A 222 -3.94 16.98 11.62
N VAL A 223 -3.32 17.41 10.51
CA VAL A 223 -1.96 17.93 10.47
C VAL A 223 -2.02 19.43 10.25
N THR A 224 -1.56 20.21 11.23
CA THR A 224 -1.53 21.66 11.16
C THR A 224 -0.09 22.13 10.96
N PRO A 225 0.21 22.85 9.86
CA PRO A 225 1.54 23.41 9.65
C PRO A 225 1.83 24.52 10.69
N LEU A 226 3.06 24.54 11.17
CA LEU A 226 3.60 25.53 12.10
C LEU A 226 4.81 26.25 11.47
N GLU A 227 5.25 27.31 12.12
CA GLU A 227 6.46 28.02 11.71
C GLU A 227 7.72 27.12 11.75
N ARG A 228 8.75 27.50 11.00
CA ARG A 228 10.04 26.79 10.89
C ARG A 228 9.90 25.36 10.40
N ASN A 229 9.06 25.14 9.41
CA ASN A 229 8.83 23.84 8.76
C ASN A 229 8.54 22.73 9.79
N ARG A 230 7.62 22.99 10.73
CA ARG A 230 7.12 22.05 11.72
C ARG A 230 5.63 21.77 11.53
N VAL A 231 5.16 20.68 12.07
CA VAL A 231 3.74 20.31 12.07
C VAL A 231 3.28 19.92 13.47
N ARG A 232 2.03 20.29 13.79
CA ARG A 232 1.28 19.73 14.91
C ARG A 232 0.37 18.65 14.38
N ILE A 233 0.33 17.52 15.07
CA ILE A 233 -0.55 16.40 14.76
C ILE A 233 -1.59 16.31 15.85
N THR A 234 -2.86 16.43 15.48
CA THR A 234 -3.97 16.29 16.40
C THR A 234 -4.75 15.04 16.04
N VAL A 235 -4.76 14.04 16.91
CA VAL A 235 -5.46 12.78 16.75
C VAL A 235 -6.76 12.84 17.56
N ASN A 236 -7.88 12.95 16.88
CA ASN A 236 -9.22 12.92 17.46
C ASN A 236 -9.81 11.52 17.31
N VAL A 237 -10.11 10.90 18.43
CA VAL A 237 -10.73 9.57 18.46
C VAL A 237 -12.16 9.69 18.98
N ASP A 238 -13.08 9.20 18.18
CA ASP A 238 -14.45 8.92 18.64
C ASP A 238 -14.56 7.42 18.84
N GLU A 239 -14.53 6.98 20.08
CA GLU A 239 -14.52 5.54 20.42
C GLU A 239 -15.86 4.89 20.16
N GLY A 240 -16.94 5.68 20.19
CA GLY A 240 -18.29 5.14 20.16
C GLY A 240 -18.59 4.25 21.38
N SER A 241 -19.43 3.24 21.19
CA SER A 241 -19.71 2.20 22.18
C SER A 241 -18.99 0.91 21.80
N ALA A 242 -18.49 0.18 22.79
CA ALA A 242 -18.01 -1.18 22.58
C ALA A 242 -19.18 -2.09 22.19
N SER A 243 -18.94 -3.06 21.30
CA SER A 243 -19.97 -4.00 20.87
C SER A 243 -20.12 -5.08 21.92
N SER A 244 -21.32 -5.19 22.50
CA SER A 244 -21.67 -6.23 23.46
C SER A 244 -22.35 -7.41 22.77
N ILE A 245 -22.11 -8.60 23.30
CA ILE A 245 -22.72 -9.85 22.81
C ILE A 245 -24.16 -9.91 23.30
N ALA A 246 -25.13 -9.88 22.38
CA ALA A 246 -26.54 -10.00 22.73
C ALA A 246 -26.93 -11.46 23.02
N SER A 247 -26.44 -12.41 22.21
CA SER A 247 -26.64 -13.85 22.42
C SER A 247 -25.56 -14.68 21.74
N ILE A 248 -25.26 -15.84 22.31
CA ILE A 248 -24.43 -16.87 21.69
C ILE A 248 -25.33 -18.09 21.51
N ARG A 249 -25.29 -18.70 20.33
CA ARG A 249 -26.02 -19.91 20.02
C ARG A 249 -25.08 -20.96 19.44
N ILE A 250 -25.08 -22.15 20.05
CA ILE A 250 -24.35 -23.33 19.57
C ILE A 250 -25.42 -24.29 19.02
N THR A 251 -25.20 -24.86 17.86
CA THR A 251 -26.12 -25.80 17.21
C THR A 251 -25.36 -26.98 16.64
N GLY A 252 -25.95 -28.17 16.70
CA GLY A 252 -25.29 -29.41 16.26
C GLY A 252 -24.53 -30.15 17.37
N ASN A 253 -24.51 -29.60 18.59
CA ASN A 253 -23.92 -30.21 19.78
C ASN A 253 -24.86 -31.31 20.34
N HIS A 254 -24.59 -32.56 19.94
CA HIS A 254 -25.41 -33.70 20.37
C HIS A 254 -24.88 -34.39 21.64
N LEU A 255 -23.62 -34.16 22.00
CA LEU A 255 -22.93 -34.90 23.08
C LEU A 255 -22.88 -34.12 24.40
N TYR A 256 -22.81 -32.79 24.33
CA TYR A 256 -22.75 -31.91 25.49
C TYR A 256 -23.81 -30.81 25.33
N ASP A 257 -24.35 -30.35 26.43
CA ASP A 257 -25.28 -29.25 26.39
C ASP A 257 -24.64 -27.93 26.02
N SER A 258 -25.41 -27.03 25.39
CA SER A 258 -24.89 -25.73 24.96
C SER A 258 -24.36 -24.89 26.13
N ASP A 259 -25.02 -25.02 27.32
CA ASP A 259 -24.61 -24.29 28.52
C ASP A 259 -23.24 -24.76 29.03
N ASP A 260 -22.96 -26.06 28.99
CA ASP A 260 -21.65 -26.62 29.36
C ASP A 260 -20.53 -26.10 28.44
N LEU A 261 -20.81 -25.97 27.14
CA LEU A 261 -19.86 -25.46 26.17
C LEU A 261 -19.65 -23.93 26.30
N LEU A 262 -20.72 -23.19 26.64
CA LEU A 262 -20.65 -21.75 26.89
C LEU A 262 -19.84 -21.43 28.16
N ASP A 263 -19.89 -22.29 29.16
CA ASP A 263 -19.11 -22.11 30.39
C ASP A 263 -17.59 -22.26 30.16
N LEU A 264 -17.18 -22.99 29.13
CA LEU A 264 -15.77 -23.09 28.71
C LEU A 264 -15.26 -21.82 28.02
N MET A 265 -16.16 -20.98 27.48
CA MET A 265 -15.81 -19.79 26.72
C MET A 265 -15.47 -18.62 27.65
N GLN A 266 -14.55 -17.76 27.20
CA GLN A 266 -14.29 -16.48 27.83
C GLN A 266 -15.34 -15.43 27.46
N LEU A 267 -15.90 -15.55 26.25
CA LEU A 267 -17.01 -14.71 25.80
C LEU A 267 -18.32 -15.22 26.41
N GLY A 268 -19.21 -14.30 26.72
CA GLY A 268 -20.50 -14.63 27.30
C GLY A 268 -21.53 -13.53 27.09
N THR A 269 -22.79 -13.87 27.33
CA THR A 269 -23.87 -12.88 27.32
C THR A 269 -23.79 -11.96 28.53
N PRO A 270 -24.36 -10.73 28.45
CA PRO A 270 -24.43 -9.81 29.59
C PRO A 270 -25.10 -10.45 30.79
N ASN A 271 -24.43 -10.42 31.93
CA ASN A 271 -24.96 -10.83 33.20
C ASN A 271 -24.62 -9.79 34.30
N TRP A 272 -25.11 -10.01 35.52
CA TRP A 272 -24.90 -9.14 36.67
C TRP A 272 -23.42 -8.78 36.92
N PHE A 273 -22.41 -9.66 36.60
CA PHE A 273 -20.98 -9.40 36.81
C PHE A 273 -20.25 -8.90 35.55
N SER A 274 -20.96 -8.66 34.43
CA SER A 274 -20.33 -8.27 33.16
C SER A 274 -19.59 -6.94 33.26
N TRP A 275 -20.04 -6.02 34.10
CA TRP A 275 -19.37 -4.76 34.36
C TRP A 275 -17.93 -4.93 34.90
N TYR A 276 -17.67 -6.04 35.59
CA TYR A 276 -16.35 -6.38 36.13
C TYR A 276 -15.56 -7.28 35.17
N THR A 277 -16.17 -8.35 34.69
CA THR A 277 -15.51 -9.38 33.89
C THR A 277 -15.31 -9.01 32.43
N LYS A 278 -16.14 -8.08 31.89
CA LYS A 278 -16.14 -7.66 30.48
C LYS A 278 -16.20 -8.86 29.51
N ARG A 279 -16.87 -9.94 29.89
CA ARG A 279 -17.07 -11.15 29.07
C ARG A 279 -18.06 -10.88 27.92
N ASP A 280 -18.92 -9.92 28.10
CA ASP A 280 -19.92 -9.48 27.13
C ASP A 280 -19.36 -8.65 25.98
N LEU A 281 -18.08 -8.22 26.06
CA LEU A 281 -17.45 -7.46 25.00
C LEU A 281 -16.89 -8.38 23.92
N TYR A 282 -17.48 -8.29 22.73
CA TYR A 282 -17.04 -9.07 21.57
C TYR A 282 -15.64 -8.64 21.12
N SER A 283 -14.76 -9.62 20.97
CA SER A 283 -13.45 -9.49 20.35
C SER A 283 -13.18 -10.70 19.47
N ARG A 284 -12.64 -10.46 18.26
CA ARG A 284 -12.34 -11.52 17.30
C ARG A 284 -11.26 -12.47 17.85
N GLU A 285 -10.29 -11.93 18.58
CA GLU A 285 -9.20 -12.70 19.19
C GLU A 285 -9.73 -13.62 20.28
N LYS A 286 -10.63 -13.11 21.14
CA LYS A 286 -11.28 -13.94 22.18
C LYS A 286 -12.13 -15.02 21.55
N LEU A 287 -12.90 -14.72 20.51
CA LEU A 287 -13.69 -15.71 19.81
C LEU A 287 -12.81 -16.82 19.23
N ALA A 288 -11.69 -16.48 18.60
CA ALA A 288 -10.77 -17.48 18.06
C ALA A 288 -10.17 -18.37 19.15
N ALA A 289 -9.83 -17.80 20.31
CA ALA A 289 -9.36 -18.55 21.47
C ALA A 289 -10.45 -19.48 22.05
N ASP A 290 -11.69 -19.01 22.12
CA ASP A 290 -12.81 -19.79 22.60
C ASP A 290 -13.13 -20.98 21.69
N LEU A 291 -13.11 -20.78 20.38
CA LEU A 291 -13.29 -21.87 19.40
C LEU A 291 -12.17 -22.95 19.55
N GLU A 292 -10.95 -22.53 19.80
CA GLU A 292 -9.84 -23.47 20.05
C GLU A 292 -9.98 -24.17 21.40
N THR A 293 -10.53 -23.50 22.41
CA THR A 293 -10.86 -24.11 23.70
C THR A 293 -11.91 -25.19 23.56
N ILE A 294 -12.99 -24.93 22.81
CA ILE A 294 -14.02 -25.94 22.52
C ILE A 294 -13.42 -27.12 21.74
N ARG A 295 -12.62 -26.87 20.71
CA ARG A 295 -11.94 -27.91 19.95
C ARG A 295 -11.07 -28.78 20.85
N SER A 296 -10.23 -28.15 21.67
CA SER A 296 -9.33 -28.84 22.61
C SER A 296 -10.11 -29.66 23.62
N PHE A 297 -11.26 -29.17 24.11
CA PHE A 297 -12.13 -29.91 25.01
C PHE A 297 -12.61 -31.19 24.35
N TYR A 298 -13.17 -31.17 23.14
CA TYR A 298 -13.63 -32.35 22.43
C TYR A 298 -12.50 -33.32 22.12
N MET A 299 -11.33 -32.84 21.70
CA MET A 299 -10.16 -33.67 21.43
C MET A 299 -9.65 -34.37 22.69
N ASN A 300 -9.64 -33.68 23.84
CA ASN A 300 -9.26 -34.25 25.13
C ASN A 300 -10.22 -35.35 25.63
N GLN A 301 -11.50 -35.26 25.22
CA GLN A 301 -12.50 -36.30 25.48
C GLN A 301 -12.44 -37.46 24.49
N GLY A 302 -11.48 -37.46 23.55
CA GLY A 302 -11.24 -38.53 22.58
C GLY A 302 -11.92 -38.35 21.22
N TYR A 303 -12.61 -37.22 20.97
CA TYR A 303 -13.28 -36.96 19.70
C TYR A 303 -12.30 -36.30 18.71
N LEU A 304 -11.43 -37.09 18.09
CA LEU A 304 -10.34 -36.63 17.24
C LEU A 304 -10.82 -35.99 15.91
N ASP A 305 -11.99 -36.43 15.43
CA ASP A 305 -12.59 -35.93 14.17
C ASP A 305 -13.48 -34.71 14.37
N PHE A 306 -13.50 -34.14 15.60
CA PHE A 306 -14.32 -32.95 15.87
C PHE A 306 -13.88 -31.75 15.03
N LYS A 307 -14.84 -31.10 14.40
CA LYS A 307 -14.64 -29.87 13.63
C LYS A 307 -15.81 -28.92 13.84
N ILE A 308 -15.53 -27.64 13.80
CA ILE A 308 -16.51 -26.59 13.76
C ILE A 308 -16.77 -26.26 12.29
N ASP A 309 -17.98 -26.52 11.80
CA ASP A 309 -18.31 -26.36 10.39
C ASP A 309 -18.43 -24.89 9.97
N SER A 310 -19.03 -24.07 10.79
CA SER A 310 -19.17 -22.63 10.49
C SER A 310 -19.29 -21.79 11.75
N VAL A 311 -18.80 -20.55 11.66
CA VAL A 311 -18.96 -19.54 12.69
C VAL A 311 -19.53 -18.29 12.03
N GLN A 312 -20.69 -17.82 12.50
CA GLN A 312 -21.33 -16.63 11.99
C GLN A 312 -21.39 -15.56 13.08
N VAL A 313 -20.98 -14.35 12.75
CA VAL A 313 -21.06 -13.19 13.63
C VAL A 313 -21.93 -12.16 12.93
N SER A 314 -23.05 -11.81 13.55
CA SER A 314 -23.94 -10.77 13.05
C SER A 314 -23.89 -9.57 13.98
N VAL A 315 -23.60 -8.40 13.43
CA VAL A 315 -23.57 -7.14 14.19
C VAL A 315 -24.81 -6.33 13.85
N ALA A 316 -25.62 -6.06 14.85
CA ALA A 316 -26.83 -5.25 14.69
C ALA A 316 -26.48 -3.75 14.54
N PRO A 317 -27.36 -2.92 13.97
CA PRO A 317 -27.15 -1.47 13.83
C PRO A 317 -26.93 -0.72 15.15
N ASP A 318 -27.45 -1.27 16.26
CA ASP A 318 -27.23 -0.78 17.63
C ASP A 318 -25.88 -1.21 18.23
N LYS A 319 -25.02 -1.85 17.42
CA LYS A 319 -23.71 -2.41 17.80
C LYS A 319 -23.78 -3.60 18.77
N SER A 320 -24.95 -4.20 19.01
CA SER A 320 -25.04 -5.51 19.65
C SER A 320 -24.57 -6.59 18.69
N CYS A 321 -23.87 -7.60 19.19
CA CYS A 321 -23.31 -8.68 18.40
C CYS A 321 -24.02 -9.99 18.71
N LEU A 322 -24.52 -10.70 17.68
CA LEU A 322 -25.07 -12.03 17.78
C LEU A 322 -24.02 -13.02 17.27
N LEU A 323 -23.58 -13.93 18.14
CA LEU A 323 -22.70 -15.05 17.77
C LEU A 323 -23.55 -16.27 17.49
N TYR A 324 -23.28 -16.94 16.38
CA TYR A 324 -23.88 -18.20 15.99
C TYR A 324 -22.81 -19.16 15.55
N THR A 325 -22.69 -20.31 16.22
CA THR A 325 -21.75 -21.38 15.86
C THR A 325 -22.51 -22.64 15.53
N SER A 326 -22.09 -23.37 14.52
CA SER A 326 -22.54 -24.71 14.18
C SER A 326 -21.31 -25.64 14.24
N PRO A 327 -21.29 -26.60 15.15
CA PRO A 327 -20.23 -27.62 15.21
C PRO A 327 -20.39 -28.65 14.08
#